data_44f6beab6bcc83841faf76d23f805961
#
_entry.id   44f6beab6bcc83841faf76d23f805961
#
_cell.length_a   1.000
_cell.length_b   1.000
_cell.length_c   1.000
_cell.angle_alpha   90.00
_cell.angle_beta   90.00
_cell.angle_gamma   90.00
#
_symmetry.space_group_name_H-M   'P 1'
#
loop_
_entity.id
_entity.type
_entity.pdbx_description
1 polymer ?
#
loop_
_entity_poly.entity_id
_entity_poly.type
_entity_poly.pdbx_seq_one_letter_code
_entity_poly.pdbx_strand_id
1 'polypeptide(L)'
;MSDLTTIRNIGPAQEKALIGVSITTAAQLRDLGADEAYTRLLQSGNRPHFIMYYVLHMALQGRPWNDCKGDEKQKLRVRFDKIKVATFDVERSELETFLNRIGVVEVKT
;
A
#
# COMPACT_ATOMS: atom_id res chain seq x y z
N MET A 1 13.78 17.72 6.45
CA MET A 1 14.34 16.37 6.33
C MET A 1 13.54 15.43 7.24
N SER A 2 13.15 14.29 6.71
CA SER A 2 12.36 13.34 7.50
C SER A 2 13.28 12.35 8.21
N ASP A 3 12.74 11.71 9.24
CA ASP A 3 13.44 10.63 9.94
C ASP A 3 12.98 9.24 9.50
N LEU A 4 12.27 9.16 8.37
CA LEU A 4 11.75 7.89 7.87
C LEU A 4 12.84 6.85 7.62
N THR A 5 13.98 7.30 7.12
CA THR A 5 15.10 6.39 6.83
C THR A 5 15.75 5.83 8.09
N THR A 6 15.39 6.32 9.27
CA THR A 6 15.84 5.70 10.52
C THR A 6 15.12 4.39 10.79
N ILE A 7 13.99 4.16 10.13
CA ILE A 7 13.27 2.91 10.23
C ILE A 7 13.97 1.89 9.34
N ARG A 8 14.19 0.69 9.87
CA ARG A 8 14.82 -0.39 9.13
C ARG A 8 14.07 -0.65 7.83
N ASN A 9 14.76 -0.94 6.77
CA ASN A 9 14.23 -1.24 5.42
C ASN A 9 13.63 -0.03 4.69
N ILE A 10 13.61 1.15 5.28
CA ILE A 10 13.12 2.35 4.60
C ILE A 10 14.32 3.07 4.00
N GLY A 11 14.44 3.00 2.68
CA GLY A 11 15.47 3.71 1.94
C GLY A 11 14.94 5.01 1.32
N PRO A 12 15.79 5.71 0.56
CA PRO A 12 15.38 6.99 -0.04
C PRO A 12 14.17 6.91 -0.96
N ALA A 13 14.02 5.80 -1.70
CA ALA A 13 12.87 5.64 -2.60
C ALA A 13 11.57 5.51 -1.82
N GLN A 14 11.57 4.72 -0.74
CA GLN A 14 10.41 4.57 0.12
C GLN A 14 10.10 5.86 0.85
N GLU A 15 11.12 6.55 1.30
CA GLU A 15 10.94 7.85 1.96
C GLU A 15 10.24 8.83 1.03
N LYS A 16 10.70 8.92 -0.20
CA LYS A 16 10.10 9.82 -1.19
C LYS A 16 8.64 9.49 -1.43
N ALA A 17 8.32 8.21 -1.57
CA ALA A 17 6.94 7.77 -1.80
C ALA A 17 6.05 8.11 -0.61
N LEU A 18 6.54 7.89 0.60
CA LEU A 18 5.77 8.19 1.81
C LEU A 18 5.53 9.69 1.98
N ILE A 19 6.55 10.51 1.72
CA ILE A 19 6.39 11.96 1.77
C ILE A 19 5.34 12.40 0.76
N GLY A 20 5.29 11.76 -0.40
CA GLY A 20 4.31 12.07 -1.43
C GLY A 20 2.86 11.85 -0.99
N VAL A 21 2.63 11.07 0.06
CA VAL A 21 1.29 10.87 0.63
C VAL A 21 1.18 11.48 2.02
N SER A 22 2.01 12.48 2.31
CA SER A 22 2.00 13.27 3.56
C SER A 22 2.41 12.48 4.80
N ILE A 23 3.16 11.40 4.62
CA ILE A 23 3.77 10.67 5.74
C ILE A 23 5.22 11.11 5.79
N THR A 24 5.54 12.04 6.70
CA THR A 24 6.83 12.71 6.71
C THR A 24 7.71 12.35 7.89
N THR A 25 7.19 11.63 8.89
CA THR A 25 7.96 11.24 10.07
C THR A 25 7.76 9.76 10.39
N ALA A 26 8.75 9.19 11.08
CA ALA A 26 8.65 7.81 11.55
C ALA A 26 7.46 7.64 12.50
N ALA A 27 7.19 8.63 13.36
CA ALA A 27 6.06 8.56 14.27
C ALA A 27 4.73 8.49 13.52
N GLN A 28 4.57 9.29 12.46
CA GLN A 28 3.35 9.24 11.66
C GLN A 28 3.17 7.87 11.01
N LEU A 29 4.25 7.30 10.49
CA LEU A 29 4.18 5.99 9.86
C LEU A 29 3.79 4.91 10.86
N ARG A 30 4.38 4.95 12.06
CA ARG A 30 4.05 3.98 13.11
C ARG A 30 2.62 4.11 13.58
N ASP A 31 2.11 5.34 13.70
CA ASP A 31 0.73 5.58 14.10
C ASP A 31 -0.27 5.05 13.07
N LEU A 32 0.02 5.23 11.80
CA LEU A 32 -0.85 4.74 10.73
C LEU A 32 -0.81 3.23 10.58
N GLY A 33 0.37 2.65 10.72
CA GLY A 33 0.58 1.24 10.48
C GLY A 33 0.79 0.95 8.99
N ALA A 34 1.30 -0.25 8.70
CA ALA A 34 1.66 -0.63 7.34
C ALA A 34 0.46 -0.65 6.39
N ASP A 35 -0.67 -1.16 6.85
CA ASP A 35 -1.85 -1.31 5.99
C ASP A 35 -2.38 0.04 5.53
N GLU A 36 -2.52 1.00 6.44
CA GLU A 36 -3.02 2.32 6.09
C GLU A 36 -2.03 3.08 5.23
N ALA A 37 -0.75 3.01 5.59
CA ALA A 37 0.30 3.67 4.81
C ALA A 37 0.33 3.10 3.39
N TYR A 38 0.26 1.80 3.25
CA TYR A 38 0.28 1.16 1.94
C TYR A 38 -0.97 1.50 1.13
N THR A 39 -2.13 1.56 1.77
CA THR A 39 -3.37 1.98 1.11
C THR A 39 -3.22 3.37 0.52
N ARG A 40 -2.63 4.30 1.26
CA ARG A 40 -2.40 5.67 0.77
C ARG A 40 -1.46 5.67 -0.43
N LEU A 41 -0.42 4.83 -0.40
CA LEU A 41 0.50 4.71 -1.53
C LEU A 41 -0.21 4.23 -2.78
N LEU A 42 -1.09 3.24 -2.66
CA LEU A 42 -1.88 2.77 -3.80
C LEU A 42 -2.85 3.82 -4.31
N GLN A 43 -3.51 4.54 -3.40
CA GLN A 43 -4.44 5.60 -3.78
C GLN A 43 -3.76 6.75 -4.51
N SER A 44 -2.48 6.96 -4.25
CA SER A 44 -1.70 8.01 -4.92
C SER A 44 -1.18 7.61 -6.29
N GLY A 45 -1.46 6.38 -6.74
CA GLY A 45 -1.06 5.92 -8.05
C GLY A 45 0.12 4.98 -8.08
N ASN A 46 0.65 4.58 -6.94
CA ASN A 46 1.73 3.59 -6.92
C ASN A 46 1.18 2.22 -7.29
N ARG A 47 1.98 1.47 -8.05
CA ARG A 47 1.59 0.12 -8.44
C ARG A 47 1.64 -0.83 -7.24
N PRO A 48 0.70 -1.78 -7.15
CA PRO A 48 0.75 -2.74 -6.07
C PRO A 48 1.91 -3.72 -6.25
N HIS A 49 2.73 -3.83 -5.21
CA HIS A 49 3.83 -4.77 -5.14
C HIS A 49 3.83 -5.41 -3.76
N PHE A 50 3.65 -6.70 -3.71
CA PHE A 50 3.60 -7.40 -2.44
C PHE A 50 4.89 -7.21 -1.64
N ILE A 51 6.05 -7.22 -2.31
CA ILE A 51 7.32 -7.05 -1.62
C ILE A 51 7.39 -5.69 -0.91
N MET A 52 6.88 -4.63 -1.53
CA MET A 52 6.83 -3.30 -0.92
C MET A 52 5.98 -3.31 0.35
N TYR A 53 4.86 -4.00 0.31
CA TYR A 53 3.95 -4.08 1.45
C TYR A 53 4.60 -4.80 2.63
N TYR A 54 5.15 -5.99 2.41
CA TYR A 54 5.70 -6.73 3.55
C TYR A 54 7.02 -6.14 4.04
N VAL A 55 7.79 -5.49 3.16
CA VAL A 55 8.97 -4.75 3.60
C VAL A 55 8.56 -3.64 4.57
N LEU A 56 7.49 -2.92 4.24
CA LEU A 56 6.97 -1.86 5.11
C LEU A 56 6.46 -2.43 6.44
N HIS A 57 5.73 -3.54 6.38
CA HIS A 57 5.22 -4.20 7.58
C HIS A 57 6.35 -4.64 8.51
N MET A 58 7.39 -5.27 7.95
CA MET A 58 8.54 -5.71 8.74
C MET A 58 9.33 -4.51 9.29
N ALA A 59 9.43 -3.44 8.51
CA ALA A 59 10.13 -2.22 8.94
C ALA A 59 9.52 -1.66 10.22
N LEU A 60 8.20 -1.63 10.32
CA LEU A 60 7.51 -1.10 11.48
C LEU A 60 7.68 -1.98 12.71
N GLN A 61 8.03 -3.24 12.52
CA GLN A 61 8.33 -4.16 13.61
C GLN A 61 9.82 -4.17 13.97
N GLY A 62 10.63 -3.41 13.25
CA GLY A 62 12.08 -3.40 13.46
C GLY A 62 12.76 -4.69 13.01
N ARG A 63 12.15 -5.45 12.10
CA ARG A 63 12.64 -6.74 11.64
C ARG A 63 13.17 -6.64 10.21
N PRO A 64 14.17 -7.47 9.85
CA PRO A 64 14.62 -7.52 8.46
C PRO A 64 13.48 -7.93 7.53
N TRP A 65 13.48 -7.40 6.30
CA TRP A 65 12.41 -7.70 5.35
C TRP A 65 12.34 -9.19 5.01
N ASN A 66 13.50 -9.88 4.98
CA ASN A 66 13.55 -11.29 4.63
C ASN A 66 13.15 -12.22 5.79
N ASP A 67 12.81 -11.65 6.94
CA ASP A 67 12.26 -12.41 8.05
C ASP A 67 10.79 -12.79 7.81
N CYS A 68 10.16 -12.15 6.84
CA CYS A 68 8.78 -12.42 6.48
C CYS A 68 8.73 -13.67 5.58
N LYS A 69 8.30 -14.78 6.14
CA LYS A 69 8.24 -16.07 5.42
C LYS A 69 7.23 -17.00 6.08
N GLY A 70 6.90 -18.08 5.40
CA GLY A 70 5.98 -19.10 5.92
C GLY A 70 4.57 -18.54 6.11
N ASP A 71 3.93 -18.92 7.21
CA ASP A 71 2.56 -18.54 7.50
C ASP A 71 2.38 -17.02 7.62
N GLU A 72 3.38 -16.35 8.18
CA GLU A 72 3.34 -14.91 8.33
C GLU A 72 3.25 -14.24 6.96
N LYS A 73 4.06 -14.71 6.01
CA LYS A 73 4.04 -14.16 4.67
C LYS A 73 2.70 -14.41 3.98
N GLN A 74 2.12 -15.59 4.18
CA GLN A 74 0.82 -15.90 3.62
C GLN A 74 -0.29 -15.02 4.20
N LYS A 75 -0.25 -14.78 5.50
CA LYS A 75 -1.22 -13.88 6.15
C LYS A 75 -1.11 -12.46 5.61
N LEU A 76 0.12 -11.98 5.41
CA LEU A 76 0.33 -10.66 4.83
C LEU A 76 -0.12 -10.61 3.39
N ARG A 77 0.03 -11.70 2.64
CA ARG A 77 -0.46 -11.76 1.26
C ARG A 77 -1.98 -11.60 1.21
N VAL A 78 -2.69 -12.25 2.12
CA VAL A 78 -4.14 -12.11 2.21
C VAL A 78 -4.53 -10.65 2.49
N ARG A 79 -3.84 -10.01 3.44
CA ARG A 79 -4.08 -8.61 3.76
C ARG A 79 -3.77 -7.70 2.57
N PHE A 80 -2.66 -7.96 1.89
CA PHE A 80 -2.26 -7.21 0.70
C PHE A 80 -3.33 -7.32 -0.38
N ASP A 81 -3.83 -8.52 -0.64
CA ASP A 81 -4.86 -8.73 -1.65
C ASP A 81 -6.15 -7.99 -1.29
N LYS A 82 -6.52 -7.97 0.00
CA LYS A 82 -7.69 -7.22 0.46
C LYS A 82 -7.53 -5.71 0.23
N ILE A 83 -6.36 -5.18 0.55
CA ILE A 83 -6.07 -3.77 0.34
C ILE A 83 -6.14 -3.43 -1.15
N LYS A 84 -5.54 -4.29 -1.97
CA LYS A 84 -5.53 -4.10 -3.42
C LYS A 84 -6.94 -4.11 -3.99
N VAL A 85 -7.74 -5.09 -3.62
CA VAL A 85 -9.12 -5.21 -4.08
C VAL A 85 -9.95 -4.00 -3.64
N ALA A 86 -9.84 -3.62 -2.37
CA ALA A 86 -10.61 -2.49 -1.84
C ALA A 86 -10.26 -1.20 -2.58
N THR A 87 -8.99 -0.97 -2.87
CA THR A 87 -8.56 0.25 -3.56
C THR A 87 -9.03 0.27 -5.01
N PHE A 88 -8.83 -0.83 -5.74
CA PHE A 88 -9.14 -0.86 -7.16
C PHE A 88 -10.63 -1.12 -7.44
N ASP A 89 -11.34 -1.75 -6.53
CA ASP A 89 -12.77 -1.92 -6.70
C ASP A 89 -13.50 -0.56 -6.63
N VAL A 90 -13.04 0.34 -5.78
CA VAL A 90 -13.60 1.69 -5.74
C VAL A 90 -13.40 2.39 -7.08
N GLU A 91 -12.19 2.32 -7.64
CA GLU A 91 -11.92 2.91 -8.94
C GLU A 91 -12.75 2.28 -10.04
N ARG A 92 -12.87 0.95 -10.03
CA ARG A 92 -13.66 0.22 -11.01
C ARG A 92 -15.13 0.62 -10.93
N SER A 93 -15.67 0.74 -9.73
CA SER A 93 -17.04 1.12 -9.53
C SER A 93 -17.33 2.51 -10.07
N GLU A 94 -16.41 3.46 -9.85
CA GLU A 94 -16.54 4.80 -10.41
C GLU A 94 -16.50 4.79 -11.93
N LEU A 95 -15.60 4.01 -12.50
CA LEU A 95 -15.50 3.89 -13.95
C LEU A 95 -16.76 3.27 -14.56
N GLU A 96 -17.27 2.22 -13.96
CA GLU A 96 -18.50 1.58 -14.41
C GLU A 96 -19.68 2.54 -14.38
N THR A 97 -19.79 3.33 -13.31
CA THR A 97 -20.85 4.32 -13.19
C THR A 97 -20.72 5.36 -14.30
N PHE A 98 -19.51 5.81 -14.60
CA PHE A 98 -19.26 6.75 -15.67
C PHE A 98 -19.65 6.17 -17.03
N LEU A 99 -19.24 4.94 -17.33
CA LEU A 99 -19.54 4.29 -18.58
C LEU A 99 -21.03 4.06 -18.76
N ASN A 100 -21.73 3.69 -17.72
CA ASN A 100 -23.18 3.51 -17.77
C ASN A 100 -23.89 4.83 -18.05
N ARG A 101 -23.38 5.92 -17.51
CA ARG A 101 -23.97 7.24 -17.69
C ARG A 101 -23.89 7.71 -19.13
N ILE A 102 -22.81 7.39 -19.82
CA ILE A 102 -22.64 7.81 -21.21
C ILE A 102 -23.20 6.79 -22.21
N GLY A 103 -23.88 5.75 -21.73
CA GLY A 103 -24.56 4.82 -22.60
C GLY A 103 -23.71 3.71 -23.19
N VAL A 104 -22.49 3.55 -22.71
CA VAL A 104 -21.64 2.45 -23.16
C VAL A 104 -22.15 1.16 -22.54
N VAL A 105 -22.39 0.17 -23.39
CA VAL A 105 -22.85 -1.13 -22.91
C VAL A 105 -21.67 -1.85 -22.28
N GLU A 106 -21.89 -2.27 -21.05
CA GLU A 106 -20.89 -2.99 -20.32
C GLU A 106 -20.83 -4.44 -20.78
N VAL A 107 -19.63 -4.96 -20.91
CA VAL A 107 -19.44 -6.36 -21.21
C VAL A 107 -19.57 -7.15 -19.93
N LYS A 108 -20.53 -8.05 -19.92
CA LYS A 108 -20.72 -8.92 -18.77
C LYS A 108 -19.76 -10.09 -18.83
N THR A 109 -19.18 -10.36 -17.73
CA THR A 109 -18.28 -11.51 -17.60
C THR A 109 -18.85 -12.49 -16.59
#